data_d6b8a51a78559b3863c6b35679bc7cb4
#
_entry.id   d6b8a51a78559b3863c6b35679bc7cb4
#
_cell.length_a   1.000
_cell.length_b   1.000
_cell.length_c   1.000
_cell.angle_alpha   90.00
_cell.angle_beta   90.00
_cell.angle_gamma   90.00
#
_symmetry.space_group_name_H-M   'P 1'
#
loop_
_entity.id
_entity.type
_entity.pdbx_description
1 polymer ?
#
loop_
_entity_poly.entity_id
_entity_poly.type
_entity_poly.pdbx_seq_one_letter_code
_entity_poly.pdbx_strand_id
1 'polypeptide(L)'
;MQRVALRAARSEDLEFLRRVHEAAMRPHVERAFGSWDADEQRRRFSESTDPTSHEIVSLDGAPVGCQWVRVHADALELVRLYLLPEAQGRGVGSQLVAQLCARADRARVPIRLRVLALNPARRLYQRHGFCVTGETETHVLMERVAASR
;
A
#
# COMPACT_ATOMS: atom_id res chain seq x y z
N MET A 1 -11.17 17.38 12.67
CA MET A 1 -11.39 16.06 12.04
C MET A 1 -10.49 15.91 10.82
N GLN A 2 -9.74 14.85 10.73
CA GLN A 2 -8.83 14.62 9.61
C GLN A 2 -9.60 14.09 8.39
N ARG A 3 -9.28 14.66 7.24
CA ARG A 3 -9.92 14.29 5.98
C ARG A 3 -8.94 13.54 5.10
N VAL A 4 -9.22 12.27 4.85
CA VAL A 4 -8.45 11.41 3.94
C VAL A 4 -9.13 11.40 2.59
N ALA A 5 -8.36 11.66 1.53
CA ALA A 5 -8.86 11.66 0.16
C ALA A 5 -7.91 10.91 -0.77
N LEU A 6 -8.46 10.40 -1.86
CA LEU A 6 -7.71 9.73 -2.93
C LEU A 6 -7.95 10.48 -4.23
N ARG A 7 -6.90 10.62 -5.05
CA ARG A 7 -7.02 11.06 -6.44
C ARG A 7 -6.14 10.22 -7.34
N ALA A 8 -6.52 10.09 -8.60
CA ALA A 8 -5.68 9.38 -9.55
C ALA A 8 -4.33 10.08 -9.70
N ALA A 9 -3.26 9.31 -9.69
CA ALA A 9 -1.93 9.85 -9.93
C ALA A 9 -1.72 10.11 -11.43
N ARG A 10 -0.88 11.10 -11.72
CA ARG A 10 -0.53 11.52 -13.07
C ARG A 10 0.96 11.30 -13.29
N SER A 11 1.40 11.45 -14.54
CA SER A 11 2.82 11.30 -14.87
C SER A 11 3.72 12.21 -14.04
N GLU A 12 3.28 13.44 -13.75
CA GLU A 12 4.05 14.38 -12.93
C GLU A 12 4.15 13.97 -11.46
N ASP A 13 3.39 12.99 -11.01
CA ASP A 13 3.46 12.50 -9.62
C ASP A 13 4.55 11.45 -9.41
N LEU A 14 5.29 11.05 -10.44
CA LEU A 14 6.28 9.98 -10.35
C LEU A 14 7.32 10.25 -9.26
N GLU A 15 7.83 11.49 -9.16
CA GLU A 15 8.83 11.83 -8.15
C GLU A 15 8.27 11.73 -6.73
N PHE A 16 7.02 12.14 -6.53
CA PHE A 16 6.36 11.99 -5.22
C PHE A 16 6.20 10.50 -4.88
N LEU A 17 5.76 9.67 -5.84
CA LEU A 17 5.64 8.23 -5.63
C LEU A 17 6.99 7.62 -5.27
N ARG A 18 8.06 8.06 -5.93
CA ARG A 18 9.41 7.59 -5.62
C ARG A 18 9.81 7.93 -4.19
N ARG A 19 9.52 9.16 -3.75
CA ARG A 19 9.83 9.59 -2.38
C ARG A 19 9.08 8.75 -1.34
N VAL A 20 7.81 8.49 -1.59
CA VAL A 20 6.99 7.67 -0.68
C VAL A 20 7.52 6.24 -0.64
N HIS A 21 7.86 5.69 -1.81
CA HIS A 21 8.43 4.33 -1.90
C HIS A 21 9.75 4.25 -1.11
N GLU A 22 10.65 5.21 -1.31
CA GLU A 22 11.92 5.23 -0.58
C GLU A 22 11.68 5.30 0.93
N ALA A 23 10.81 6.20 1.39
CA ALA A 23 10.52 6.34 2.81
C ALA A 23 9.95 5.05 3.41
N ALA A 24 9.12 4.33 2.64
CA ALA A 24 8.51 3.08 3.11
C ALA A 24 9.48 1.90 3.08
N MET A 25 10.31 1.81 2.05
CA MET A 25 11.10 0.60 1.79
C MET A 25 12.54 0.69 2.25
N ARG A 26 13.13 1.89 2.29
CA ARG A 26 14.55 2.05 2.63
C ARG A 26 14.95 1.40 3.95
N PRO A 27 14.21 1.57 5.06
CA PRO A 27 14.59 0.91 6.31
C PRO A 27 14.64 -0.62 6.20
N HIS A 28 13.71 -1.20 5.44
CA HIS A 28 13.65 -2.65 5.25
C HIS A 28 14.80 -3.16 4.39
N VAL A 29 15.12 -2.44 3.31
CA VAL A 29 16.21 -2.81 2.40
C VAL A 29 17.56 -2.67 3.12
N GLU A 30 17.77 -1.58 3.85
CA GLU A 30 19.00 -1.38 4.61
C GLU A 30 19.19 -2.47 5.68
N ARG A 31 18.10 -2.89 6.34
CA ARG A 31 18.15 -3.95 7.33
C ARG A 31 18.50 -5.30 6.69
N ALA A 32 17.97 -5.58 5.52
CA ALA A 32 18.17 -6.86 4.84
C ALA A 32 19.51 -6.94 4.11
N PHE A 33 19.98 -5.85 3.52
CA PHE A 33 21.14 -5.83 2.62
C PHE A 33 22.26 -4.86 3.06
N GLY A 34 22.07 -4.13 4.15
CA GLY A 34 23.08 -3.24 4.73
C GLY A 34 23.16 -1.85 4.11
N SER A 35 22.59 -1.62 2.95
CA SER A 35 22.68 -0.31 2.29
C SER A 35 21.51 -0.07 1.33
N TRP A 36 21.34 1.20 0.99
CA TRP A 36 20.39 1.66 -0.02
C TRP A 36 21.16 2.46 -1.06
N ASP A 37 21.28 1.91 -2.28
CA ASP A 37 21.88 2.62 -3.40
C ASP A 37 20.82 3.50 -4.04
N ALA A 38 20.86 4.80 -3.75
CA ALA A 38 19.82 5.74 -4.16
C ALA A 38 19.66 5.81 -5.69
N ASP A 39 20.77 5.85 -6.43
CA ASP A 39 20.71 5.94 -7.89
C ASP A 39 20.13 4.69 -8.52
N GLU A 40 20.56 3.52 -8.05
CA GLU A 40 20.04 2.25 -8.54
C GLU A 40 18.55 2.07 -8.24
N GLN A 41 18.14 2.42 -7.02
CA GLN A 41 16.74 2.31 -6.62
C GLN A 41 15.86 3.30 -7.40
N ARG A 42 16.35 4.51 -7.64
CA ARG A 42 15.64 5.50 -8.45
C ARG A 42 15.44 4.99 -9.88
N ARG A 43 16.49 4.44 -10.46
CA ARG A 43 16.44 3.90 -11.82
C ARG A 43 15.43 2.75 -11.91
N ARG A 44 15.51 1.79 -11.00
CA ARG A 44 14.59 0.64 -10.97
C ARG A 44 13.13 1.10 -10.81
N PHE A 45 12.91 2.05 -9.92
CA PHE A 45 11.55 2.56 -9.68
C PHE A 45 10.99 3.22 -10.94
N SER A 46 11.79 4.08 -11.59
CA SER A 46 11.36 4.80 -12.79
C SER A 46 11.06 3.84 -13.95
N GLU A 47 11.86 2.78 -14.10
CA GLU A 47 11.67 1.80 -15.16
C GLU A 47 10.48 0.86 -14.92
N SER A 48 10.15 0.57 -13.67
CA SER A 48 9.16 -0.45 -13.32
C SER A 48 7.81 0.11 -12.87
N THR A 49 7.69 1.44 -12.72
CA THR A 49 6.50 2.03 -12.12
C THR A 49 5.75 2.89 -13.13
N ASP A 50 4.49 2.55 -13.35
CA ASP A 50 3.55 3.39 -14.07
C ASP A 50 2.81 4.23 -13.03
N PRO A 51 3.05 5.57 -12.99
CA PRO A 51 2.38 6.40 -11.99
C PRO A 51 0.86 6.37 -12.12
N THR A 52 0.32 6.20 -13.34
CA THR A 52 -1.13 6.20 -13.56
C THR A 52 -1.84 4.98 -12.96
N SER A 53 -1.09 3.95 -12.52
CA SER A 53 -1.65 2.81 -11.80
C SER A 53 -1.97 3.12 -10.35
N HIS A 54 -1.51 4.27 -9.84
CA HIS A 54 -1.59 4.62 -8.43
C HIS A 54 -2.63 5.69 -8.17
N GLU A 55 -3.01 5.80 -6.89
CA GLU A 55 -3.76 6.94 -6.37
C GLU A 55 -2.90 7.64 -5.32
N ILE A 56 -2.98 8.96 -5.30
CA ILE A 56 -2.32 9.78 -4.29
C ILE A 56 -3.24 9.89 -3.08
N VAL A 57 -2.69 9.58 -1.91
CA VAL A 57 -3.40 9.75 -0.63
C VAL A 57 -3.10 11.13 -0.10
N SER A 58 -4.15 11.87 0.21
CA SER A 58 -4.03 13.20 0.85
C SER A 58 -4.66 13.19 2.22
N LEU A 59 -4.07 13.96 3.13
CA LEU A 59 -4.59 14.20 4.47
C LEU A 59 -4.75 15.69 4.61
N ASP A 60 -6.02 16.14 4.77
CA ASP A 60 -6.37 17.56 4.87
C ASP A 60 -5.77 18.39 3.71
N GLY A 61 -5.81 17.82 2.49
CA GLY A 61 -5.34 18.48 1.29
C GLY A 61 -3.85 18.34 0.97
N ALA A 62 -3.05 17.76 1.86
CA ALA A 62 -1.62 17.56 1.64
C ALA A 62 -1.35 16.11 1.21
N PRO A 63 -0.56 15.88 0.14
CA PRO A 63 -0.23 14.52 -0.28
C PRO A 63 0.70 13.86 0.75
N VAL A 64 0.30 12.68 1.24
CA VAL A 64 1.02 11.98 2.32
C VAL A 64 1.30 10.52 2.00
N GLY A 65 0.88 10.00 0.86
CA GLY A 65 1.11 8.61 0.54
C GLY A 65 0.55 8.20 -0.80
N CYS A 66 0.55 6.91 -1.05
CA CYS A 66 -0.01 6.36 -2.28
C CYS A 66 -0.66 5.01 -2.03
N GLN A 67 -1.57 4.66 -2.94
CA GLN A 67 -2.26 3.39 -2.94
C GLN A 67 -2.35 2.87 -4.36
N TRP A 68 -2.13 1.58 -4.55
CA TRP A 68 -2.33 0.91 -5.84
C TRP A 68 -3.16 -0.34 -5.61
N VAL A 69 -4.37 -0.32 -6.16
CA VAL A 69 -5.29 -1.46 -6.15
C VAL A 69 -5.43 -1.95 -7.58
N ARG A 70 -5.16 -3.23 -7.78
CA ARG A 70 -5.36 -3.87 -9.09
C ARG A 70 -6.68 -4.64 -9.02
N VAL A 71 -7.55 -4.40 -10.01
CA VAL A 71 -8.86 -5.05 -10.08
C VAL A 71 -8.74 -6.28 -10.95
N HIS A 72 -9.05 -7.45 -10.37
CA HIS A 72 -9.16 -8.71 -11.10
C HIS A 72 -10.64 -9.09 -11.19
N ALA A 73 -10.96 -10.05 -12.05
CA ALA A 73 -12.36 -10.51 -12.21
C ALA A 73 -12.94 -11.07 -10.91
N ASP A 74 -12.10 -11.70 -10.09
CA ASP A 74 -12.53 -12.46 -8.91
C ASP A 74 -11.95 -11.92 -7.59
N ALA A 75 -11.21 -10.81 -7.63
CA ALA A 75 -10.56 -10.28 -6.42
C ALA A 75 -10.11 -8.84 -6.63
N LEU A 76 -9.91 -8.14 -5.52
CA LEU A 76 -9.12 -6.92 -5.51
C LEU A 76 -7.74 -7.26 -4.95
N GLU A 77 -6.70 -6.71 -5.55
CA GLU A 77 -5.34 -6.88 -5.06
C GLU A 77 -4.81 -5.53 -4.59
N LEU A 78 -4.47 -5.45 -3.30
CA LEU A 78 -3.80 -4.27 -2.76
C LEU A 78 -2.29 -4.45 -3.02
N VAL A 79 -1.80 -3.80 -4.06
CA VAL A 79 -0.40 -3.95 -4.50
C VAL A 79 0.52 -3.10 -3.64
N ARG A 80 0.11 -1.86 -3.35
CA ARG A 80 0.88 -0.92 -2.53
C ARG A 80 -0.05 -0.07 -1.68
N LEU A 81 0.39 0.17 -0.45
CA LEU A 81 -0.19 1.17 0.43
C LEU A 81 0.95 1.72 1.28
N TYR A 82 1.42 2.89 0.93
CA TYR A 82 2.54 3.52 1.61
C TYR A 82 2.13 4.90 2.12
N LEU A 83 2.54 5.22 3.34
CA LEU A 83 2.32 6.53 3.95
C LEU A 83 3.67 7.10 4.37
N LEU A 84 3.86 8.39 4.17
CA LEU A 84 5.02 9.10 4.71
C LEU A 84 5.00 9.02 6.24
N PRO A 85 6.17 9.02 6.90
CA PRO A 85 6.23 8.89 8.35
C PRO A 85 5.35 9.87 9.13
N GLU A 86 5.24 11.11 8.66
CA GLU A 86 4.41 12.13 9.33
C GLU A 86 2.91 11.83 9.29
N ALA A 87 2.47 10.95 8.41
CA ALA A 87 1.06 10.56 8.32
C ALA A 87 0.76 9.25 9.05
N GLN A 88 1.80 8.54 9.49
CA GLN A 88 1.61 7.28 10.21
C GLN A 88 1.12 7.52 11.63
N GLY A 89 0.38 6.54 12.18
CA GLY A 89 -0.12 6.64 13.54
C GLY A 89 -1.31 7.57 13.72
N ARG A 90 -1.94 8.01 12.63
CA ARG A 90 -3.10 8.91 12.65
C ARG A 90 -4.40 8.27 12.18
N GLY A 91 -4.40 6.94 11.97
CA GLY A 91 -5.57 6.23 11.48
C GLY A 91 -5.83 6.34 9.98
N VAL A 92 -4.93 6.94 9.22
CA VAL A 92 -5.08 7.09 7.77
C VAL A 92 -5.11 5.73 7.08
N GLY A 93 -4.14 4.86 7.39
CA GLY A 93 -4.09 3.51 6.84
C GLY A 93 -5.35 2.71 7.17
N SER A 94 -5.85 2.83 8.40
CA SER A 94 -7.05 2.14 8.82
C SER A 94 -8.28 2.62 8.03
N GLN A 95 -8.41 3.93 7.78
CA GLN A 95 -9.49 4.45 6.96
C GLN A 95 -9.43 3.93 5.53
N LEU A 96 -8.23 3.92 4.94
CA LEU A 96 -8.05 3.43 3.57
C LEU A 96 -8.37 1.95 3.44
N VAL A 97 -7.91 1.14 4.39
CA VAL A 97 -8.21 -0.30 4.38
C VAL A 97 -9.69 -0.53 4.60
N ALA A 98 -10.34 0.22 5.49
CA ALA A 98 -11.78 0.11 5.71
C ALA A 98 -12.58 0.45 4.44
N GLN A 99 -12.17 1.50 3.71
CA GLN A 99 -12.81 1.87 2.44
C GLN A 99 -12.65 0.77 1.40
N LEU A 100 -11.46 0.18 1.32
CA LEU A 100 -11.21 -0.92 0.39
C LEU A 100 -12.04 -2.15 0.76
N CYS A 101 -12.16 -2.47 2.03
CA CYS A 101 -13.00 -3.56 2.51
C CYS A 101 -14.47 -3.34 2.13
N ALA A 102 -14.98 -2.13 2.30
CA ALA A 102 -16.35 -1.81 1.92
C ALA A 102 -16.57 -1.98 0.41
N ARG A 103 -15.59 -1.55 -0.40
CA ARG A 103 -15.63 -1.72 -1.85
C ARG A 103 -15.66 -3.21 -2.24
N ALA A 104 -14.81 -4.01 -1.61
CA ALA A 104 -14.74 -5.46 -1.87
C ALA A 104 -16.04 -6.16 -1.46
N ASP A 105 -16.63 -5.76 -0.34
CA ASP A 105 -17.89 -6.34 0.13
C ASP A 105 -19.03 -6.03 -0.84
N ARG A 106 -19.09 -4.80 -1.36
CA ARG A 106 -20.10 -4.44 -2.37
C ARG A 106 -19.95 -5.26 -3.65
N ALA A 107 -18.69 -5.51 -4.04
CA ALA A 107 -18.39 -6.31 -5.23
C ALA A 107 -18.44 -7.81 -4.96
N ARG A 108 -18.54 -8.22 -3.69
CA ARG A 108 -18.55 -9.62 -3.24
C ARG A 108 -17.31 -10.39 -3.67
N VAL A 109 -16.16 -9.75 -3.52
CA VAL A 109 -14.87 -10.35 -3.86
C VAL A 109 -13.91 -10.26 -2.68
N PRO A 110 -12.92 -11.17 -2.59
CA PRO A 110 -11.87 -11.04 -1.59
C PRO A 110 -10.86 -9.96 -1.97
N ILE A 111 -10.07 -9.55 -0.99
CA ILE A 111 -8.89 -8.72 -1.18
C ILE A 111 -7.67 -9.58 -0.91
N ARG A 112 -6.69 -9.51 -1.80
CA ARG A 112 -5.41 -10.20 -1.64
C ARG A 112 -4.29 -9.20 -1.58
N LEU A 113 -3.25 -9.51 -0.78
CA LEU A 113 -2.06 -8.67 -0.70
C LEU A 113 -0.83 -9.51 -0.33
N ARG A 114 0.33 -8.92 -0.58
CA ARG A 114 1.62 -9.41 -0.09
C ARG A 114 2.24 -8.30 0.75
N VAL A 115 2.80 -8.66 1.88
CA VAL A 115 3.47 -7.71 2.76
C VAL A 115 4.78 -8.34 3.26
N LEU A 116 5.82 -7.50 3.40
CA LEU A 116 7.07 -7.97 4.00
C LEU A 116 6.80 -8.54 5.38
N ALA A 117 7.39 -9.70 5.67
CA ALA A 117 7.11 -10.43 6.91
C ALA A 117 7.35 -9.59 8.17
N LEU A 118 8.37 -8.71 8.12
CA LEU A 118 8.73 -7.86 9.26
C LEU A 118 8.02 -6.50 9.26
N ASN A 119 7.17 -6.24 8.26
CA ASN A 119 6.46 -4.97 8.19
C ASN A 119 5.31 -4.95 9.21
N PRO A 120 5.29 -3.97 10.13
CA PRO A 120 4.25 -3.89 11.15
C PRO A 120 2.84 -3.66 10.57
N ALA A 121 2.71 -3.30 9.28
CA ALA A 121 1.42 -3.17 8.61
C ALA A 121 0.59 -4.46 8.63
N ARG A 122 1.21 -5.63 8.84
CA ARG A 122 0.49 -6.89 9.03
C ARG A 122 -0.61 -6.77 10.07
N ARG A 123 -0.32 -6.07 11.18
CA ARG A 123 -1.28 -5.91 12.27
C ARG A 123 -2.49 -5.10 11.84
N LEU A 124 -2.24 -4.07 11.01
CA LEU A 124 -3.32 -3.27 10.45
C LEU A 124 -4.27 -4.16 9.63
N TYR A 125 -3.70 -4.97 8.75
CA TYR A 125 -4.51 -5.85 7.91
C TYR A 125 -5.26 -6.89 8.75
N GLN A 126 -4.61 -7.49 9.73
CA GLN A 126 -5.25 -8.46 10.61
C GLN A 126 -6.44 -7.85 11.36
N ARG A 127 -6.33 -6.59 11.80
CA ARG A 127 -7.44 -5.91 12.47
C ARG A 127 -8.65 -5.71 11.55
N HIS A 128 -8.43 -5.70 10.24
CA HIS A 128 -9.50 -5.54 9.25
C HIS A 128 -9.97 -6.87 8.65
N GLY A 129 -9.61 -7.99 9.28
CA GLY A 129 -10.11 -9.30 8.89
C GLY A 129 -9.25 -10.06 7.88
N PHE A 130 -8.05 -9.58 7.58
CA PHE A 130 -7.13 -10.33 6.74
C PHE A 130 -6.49 -11.47 7.51
N CYS A 131 -6.34 -12.61 6.84
CA CYS A 131 -5.70 -13.80 7.40
C CYS A 131 -4.54 -14.21 6.51
N VAL A 132 -3.51 -14.80 7.12
CA VAL A 132 -2.36 -15.31 6.38
C VAL A 132 -2.79 -16.54 5.58
N THR A 133 -2.50 -16.54 4.27
CA THR A 133 -2.80 -17.66 3.38
C THR A 133 -1.55 -18.37 2.88
N GLY A 134 -0.39 -17.77 3.06
CA GLY A 134 0.87 -18.36 2.64
C GLY A 134 2.05 -17.48 3.00
N GLU A 135 3.25 -18.02 2.77
CA GLU A 135 4.49 -17.32 3.06
C GLU A 135 5.52 -17.61 1.97
N THR A 136 6.37 -16.61 1.72
CA THR A 136 7.61 -16.78 0.96
C THR A 136 8.76 -16.50 1.91
N GLU A 137 10.00 -16.54 1.42
CA GLU A 137 11.18 -16.23 2.25
C GLU A 137 11.12 -14.81 2.84
N THR A 138 10.50 -13.88 2.12
CA THR A 138 10.53 -12.46 2.49
C THR A 138 9.15 -11.87 2.78
N HIS A 139 8.08 -12.49 2.28
CA HIS A 139 6.73 -11.93 2.33
C HIS A 139 5.73 -12.89 2.96
N VAL A 140 4.67 -12.30 3.47
CA VAL A 140 3.48 -13.01 3.92
C VAL A 140 2.36 -12.68 2.93
N LEU A 141 1.64 -13.70 2.51
CA LEU A 141 0.46 -13.56 1.66
C LEU A 141 -0.76 -13.50 2.55
N MET A 142 -1.63 -12.54 2.32
CA MET A 142 -2.82 -12.35 3.14
C MET A 142 -4.06 -12.20 2.26
N GLU A 143 -5.19 -12.64 2.79
CA GLU A 143 -6.47 -12.52 2.11
C GLU A 143 -7.57 -12.16 3.11
N ARG A 144 -8.48 -11.32 2.66
CA ARG A 144 -9.72 -11.02 3.37
C ARG A 144 -10.89 -11.44 2.50
N VAL A 145 -11.70 -12.35 3.00
CA VAL A 145 -12.91 -12.81 2.32
C VAL A 145 -14.00 -11.74 2.48
N ALA A 146 -14.83 -11.56 1.43
CA ALA A 146 -15.94 -10.63 1.51
C ALA A 146 -16.87 -10.99 2.65
N ALA A 147 -17.42 -9.96 3.31
CA ALA A 147 -18.36 -10.19 4.40
C ALA A 147 -19.61 -10.91 3.88
N SER A 148 -20.01 -11.97 4.57
CA SER A 148 -21.23 -12.67 4.24
C SER A 148 -22.43 -11.91 4.83
N ARG A 149 -23.54 -12.02 4.18
CA ARG A 149 -24.80 -11.43 4.66
C ARG A 149 -25.68 -12.49 5.28
#